data_f0e15d6e56697fb86eea71b3f7c330f5
#
_entry.id   f0e15d6e56697fb86eea71b3f7c330f5
#
_cell.length_a   1.000
_cell.length_b   1.000
_cell.length_c   1.000
_cell.angle_alpha   90.00
_cell.angle_beta   90.00
_cell.angle_gamma   90.00
#
_symmetry.space_group_name_H-M   'P 1'
#
loop_
_entity.id
_entity.type
_entity.pdbx_description
1 polymer ?
#
loop_
_entity_poly.entity_id
_entity_poly.type
_entity_poly.pdbx_seq_one_letter_code
_entity_poly.pdbx_strand_id
1 'polypeptide(L)'
;MSIEKNISRIFEEIKNSEKLISESIILSESSKFSPPLSKLIVASPFGPRWGSHHNGVDLNAVDEPVKSLADGVVITTHKDKYPCGGTIVIKHSDGYTTGFCHIQKINVQVGQEVKKGDIIGITGGGKGDPGKGRSTGKHLHLVIKKDGKALDPMNYINKEGILSGEEIPSSFFNSDIETQDSVDNTNLTPVLSNDVVLTTPDGEEEFEYGGWKKDPKLSENIKRIKNLL
;
A
#
# COMPACT_ATOMS: atom_id res chain seq x y z
N MET A 1 -13.32 56.66 6.88
CA MET A 1 -12.39 55.58 6.46
C MET A 1 -12.54 55.43 4.98
N SER A 2 -11.46 55.54 4.17
CA SER A 2 -11.61 55.58 2.71
C SER A 2 -11.98 54.18 2.17
N ILE A 3 -12.73 54.12 1.06
CA ILE A 3 -13.13 52.89 0.37
C ILE A 3 -11.89 52.05 0.04
N GLU A 4 -10.77 52.64 -0.34
CA GLU A 4 -9.52 51.98 -0.66
C GLU A 4 -8.95 51.17 0.53
N LYS A 5 -9.01 51.77 1.77
CA LYS A 5 -8.56 51.02 2.97
C LYS A 5 -9.43 49.83 3.28
N ASN A 6 -10.75 49.90 3.02
CA ASN A 6 -11.65 48.75 3.21
C ASN A 6 -11.37 47.66 2.19
N ILE A 7 -11.13 48.02 0.92
CA ILE A 7 -10.77 47.09 -0.14
C ILE A 7 -9.46 46.37 0.20
N SER A 8 -8.40 47.07 0.58
CA SER A 8 -7.13 46.46 0.96
C SER A 8 -7.26 45.50 2.14
N ARG A 9 -8.10 45.83 3.13
CA ARG A 9 -8.34 44.93 4.26
C ARG A 9 -9.07 43.65 3.83
N ILE A 10 -10.06 43.76 2.96
CA ILE A 10 -10.79 42.57 2.43
C ILE A 10 -9.82 41.66 1.65
N PHE A 11 -8.92 42.23 0.83
CA PHE A 11 -7.93 41.43 0.10
C PHE A 11 -6.98 40.66 1.03
N GLU A 12 -6.51 41.29 2.12
CA GLU A 12 -5.69 40.59 3.12
C GLU A 12 -6.45 39.51 3.87
N GLU A 13 -7.73 39.73 4.19
CA GLU A 13 -8.59 38.71 4.83
C GLU A 13 -8.80 37.50 3.91
N ILE A 14 -9.04 37.71 2.60
CA ILE A 14 -9.19 36.65 1.61
C ILE A 14 -7.88 35.84 1.50
N LYS A 15 -6.74 36.51 1.34
CA LYS A 15 -5.42 35.88 1.24
C LYS A 15 -5.05 35.03 2.46
N ASN A 16 -5.38 35.53 3.65
CA ASN A 16 -5.18 34.79 4.90
C ASN A 16 -6.10 33.56 4.98
N SER A 17 -7.35 33.69 4.52
CA SER A 17 -8.31 32.58 4.46
C SER A 17 -7.85 31.49 3.48
N GLU A 18 -7.37 31.86 2.29
CA GLU A 18 -6.83 30.93 1.31
C GLU A 18 -5.60 30.16 1.87
N LYS A 19 -4.73 30.88 2.59
CA LYS A 19 -3.57 30.26 3.26
C LYS A 19 -4.02 29.23 4.31
N LEU A 20 -4.96 29.59 5.18
CA LEU A 20 -5.49 28.70 6.23
C LEU A 20 -6.17 27.46 5.62
N ILE A 21 -6.93 27.63 4.54
CA ILE A 21 -7.57 26.52 3.82
C ILE A 21 -6.48 25.59 3.24
N SER A 22 -5.46 26.13 2.59
CA SER A 22 -4.37 25.33 2.03
C SER A 22 -3.60 24.58 3.10
N GLU A 23 -3.30 25.19 4.24
CA GLU A 23 -2.64 24.54 5.38
C GLU A 23 -3.51 23.43 5.98
N SER A 24 -4.84 23.64 6.11
CA SER A 24 -5.76 22.62 6.61
C SER A 24 -5.88 21.43 5.67
N ILE A 25 -5.87 21.64 4.36
CA ILE A 25 -5.85 20.58 3.35
C ILE A 25 -4.56 19.76 3.45
N ILE A 26 -3.40 20.43 3.54
CA ILE A 26 -2.09 19.76 3.69
C ILE A 26 -2.07 18.90 4.97
N LEU A 27 -2.55 19.44 6.10
CA LEU A 27 -2.63 18.70 7.36
C LEU A 27 -3.59 17.51 7.26
N SER A 28 -4.74 17.64 6.59
CA SER A 28 -5.69 16.54 6.41
C SER A 28 -5.12 15.42 5.52
N GLU A 29 -4.34 15.76 4.49
CA GLU A 29 -3.67 14.77 3.65
C GLU A 29 -2.47 14.11 4.34
N SER A 30 -1.69 14.86 5.14
CA SER A 30 -0.54 14.33 5.87
C SER A 30 -0.90 13.32 6.98
N SER A 31 -2.18 13.21 7.35
CA SER A 31 -2.68 12.24 8.33
C SER A 31 -3.64 11.21 7.74
N LYS A 32 -3.71 11.11 6.40
CA LYS A 32 -4.69 10.26 5.73
C LYS A 32 -4.50 8.77 6.03
N PHE A 33 -3.27 8.34 6.17
CA PHE A 33 -2.90 6.95 6.36
C PHE A 33 -2.24 6.70 7.72
N SER A 34 -2.54 5.56 8.33
CA SER A 34 -1.83 5.10 9.52
C SER A 34 -0.48 4.48 9.15
N PRO A 35 0.47 4.41 10.09
CA PRO A 35 1.74 3.73 9.86
C PRO A 35 1.54 2.24 9.54
N PRO A 36 2.29 1.69 8.56
CA PRO A 36 2.28 0.25 8.25
C PRO A 36 3.04 -0.59 9.26
N LEU A 37 3.96 -0.01 10.01
CA LEU A 37 4.88 -0.65 10.94
C LEU A 37 4.81 0.02 12.31
N SER A 38 5.36 -0.62 13.33
CA SER A 38 5.46 -0.07 14.69
C SER A 38 6.38 1.16 14.76
N LYS A 39 7.40 1.20 13.88
CA LYS A 39 8.34 2.32 13.76
C LYS A 39 8.56 2.66 12.29
N LEU A 40 8.69 3.95 11.99
CA LEU A 40 9.01 4.45 10.65
C LEU A 40 10.47 4.91 10.59
N ILE A 41 11.38 3.98 10.26
CA ILE A 41 12.80 4.30 10.06
C ILE A 41 13.09 4.19 8.56
N VAL A 42 13.28 5.34 7.91
CA VAL A 42 13.52 5.40 6.46
C VAL A 42 14.94 4.94 6.15
N ALA A 43 15.04 3.86 5.39
CA ALA A 43 16.31 3.33 4.85
C ALA A 43 16.63 3.94 3.48
N SER A 44 15.60 4.17 2.64
CA SER A 44 15.75 4.83 1.33
C SER A 44 14.50 5.64 1.01
N PRO A 45 14.63 6.96 0.79
CA PRO A 45 13.49 7.83 0.56
C PRO A 45 12.91 7.66 -0.86
N PHE A 46 11.69 8.16 -1.03
CA PHE A 46 11.07 8.38 -2.34
C PHE A 46 11.86 9.42 -3.13
N GLY A 47 11.91 9.26 -4.46
CA GLY A 47 12.47 10.28 -5.35
C GLY A 47 13.65 9.80 -6.20
N PRO A 48 14.39 10.75 -6.82
CA PRO A 48 15.51 10.43 -7.71
C PRO A 48 16.66 9.73 -6.97
N ARG A 49 17.19 8.65 -7.55
CA ARG A 49 18.43 8.01 -7.08
C ARG A 49 19.20 7.34 -8.24
N TRP A 50 20.48 7.64 -8.35
CA TRP A 50 21.42 6.98 -9.30
C TRP A 50 20.88 6.78 -10.72
N GLY A 51 20.30 7.83 -11.32
CA GLY A 51 19.77 7.78 -12.70
C GLY A 51 18.41 7.08 -12.86
N SER A 52 17.74 6.73 -11.75
CA SER A 52 16.39 6.16 -11.71
C SER A 52 15.52 6.92 -10.71
N HIS A 53 14.24 6.56 -10.62
CA HIS A 53 13.31 7.11 -9.65
C HIS A 53 12.82 6.01 -8.71
N HIS A 54 12.83 6.26 -7.40
CA HIS A 54 12.27 5.38 -6.39
C HIS A 54 10.82 5.76 -6.15
N ASN A 55 9.89 4.94 -6.64
CA ASN A 55 8.44 5.21 -6.59
C ASN A 55 7.77 4.88 -5.24
N GLY A 56 8.56 4.64 -4.20
CA GLY A 56 8.11 4.32 -2.85
C GLY A 56 9.14 4.74 -1.81
N VAL A 57 8.96 4.28 -0.59
CA VAL A 57 9.91 4.43 0.51
C VAL A 57 10.32 3.05 1.01
N ASP A 58 11.61 2.85 1.30
CA ASP A 58 12.07 1.66 1.99
C ASP A 58 12.17 1.95 3.49
N LEU A 59 11.45 1.16 4.29
CA LEU A 59 11.39 1.28 5.75
C LEU A 59 12.12 0.09 6.37
N ASN A 60 13.06 0.34 7.28
CA ASN A 60 13.71 -0.73 8.04
C ASN A 60 12.68 -1.54 8.81
N ALA A 61 12.68 -2.86 8.59
CA ALA A 61 11.76 -3.78 9.25
C ALA A 61 12.35 -5.19 9.25
N VAL A 62 12.24 -5.92 10.36
CA VAL A 62 12.76 -7.27 10.50
C VAL A 62 11.66 -8.16 11.04
N ASP A 63 11.08 -8.98 10.14
CA ASP A 63 10.04 -9.97 10.46
C ASP A 63 8.85 -9.36 11.24
N GLU A 64 8.52 -8.11 10.90
CA GLU A 64 7.54 -7.29 11.59
C GLU A 64 6.16 -7.38 10.91
N PRO A 65 5.05 -7.40 11.68
CA PRO A 65 3.70 -7.32 11.12
C PRO A 65 3.50 -6.05 10.29
N VAL A 66 2.97 -6.22 9.08
CA VAL A 66 2.57 -5.12 8.20
C VAL A 66 1.09 -4.86 8.35
N LYS A 67 0.73 -3.61 8.62
CA LYS A 67 -0.66 -3.18 8.81
C LYS A 67 -1.20 -2.46 7.57
N SER A 68 -2.50 -2.62 7.31
CA SER A 68 -3.19 -1.80 6.31
C SER A 68 -3.21 -0.34 6.76
N LEU A 69 -2.89 0.57 5.86
CA LEU A 69 -2.81 2.00 6.14
C LEU A 69 -4.18 2.65 6.35
N ALA A 70 -5.21 2.10 5.70
CA ALA A 70 -6.59 2.55 5.74
C ALA A 70 -7.55 1.42 5.39
N ASP A 71 -8.84 1.65 5.53
CA ASP A 71 -9.88 0.75 5.02
C ASP A 71 -9.74 0.59 3.51
N GLY A 72 -9.98 -0.62 2.99
CA GLY A 72 -9.87 -0.87 1.56
C GLY A 72 -10.15 -2.31 1.17
N VAL A 73 -9.90 -2.62 -0.10
CA VAL A 73 -10.04 -3.96 -0.69
C VAL A 73 -8.71 -4.40 -1.26
N VAL A 74 -8.30 -5.61 -0.97
CA VAL A 74 -7.08 -6.22 -1.54
C VAL A 74 -7.32 -6.51 -3.02
N ILE A 75 -6.58 -5.86 -3.90
CA ILE A 75 -6.72 -6.04 -5.36
C ILE A 75 -5.63 -6.90 -5.98
N THR A 76 -4.52 -7.13 -5.28
CA THR A 76 -3.42 -7.96 -5.77
C THR A 76 -2.69 -8.62 -4.61
N THR A 77 -2.35 -9.91 -4.77
CA THR A 77 -1.37 -10.61 -3.93
C THR A 77 -0.47 -11.49 -4.80
N HIS A 78 0.84 -11.45 -4.54
CA HIS A 78 1.80 -12.36 -5.16
C HIS A 78 2.80 -12.86 -4.11
N LYS A 79 3.06 -14.16 -4.06
CA LYS A 79 4.02 -14.75 -3.10
C LYS A 79 5.47 -14.47 -3.49
N ASP A 80 5.78 -14.53 -4.79
CA ASP A 80 7.16 -14.29 -5.29
C ASP A 80 7.12 -13.83 -6.75
N LYS A 81 6.90 -12.55 -6.97
CA LYS A 81 6.90 -11.94 -8.31
C LYS A 81 7.99 -10.89 -8.42
N TYR A 82 9.03 -11.18 -9.22
CA TYR A 82 10.13 -10.24 -9.46
C TYR A 82 9.65 -8.93 -10.08
N PRO A 83 10.14 -7.75 -9.68
CA PRO A 83 11.22 -7.51 -8.70
C PRO A 83 10.76 -7.41 -7.24
N CYS A 84 9.47 -7.24 -6.97
CA CYS A 84 8.88 -6.97 -5.66
C CYS A 84 8.94 -8.17 -4.70
N GLY A 85 8.91 -9.39 -5.26
CA GLY A 85 8.77 -10.61 -4.46
C GLY A 85 7.35 -10.76 -3.93
N GLY A 86 7.21 -11.01 -2.63
CA GLY A 86 5.91 -11.03 -1.95
C GLY A 86 5.28 -9.65 -2.00
N THR A 87 4.09 -9.57 -2.56
CA THR A 87 3.41 -8.30 -2.87
C THR A 87 1.98 -8.33 -2.39
N ILE A 88 1.53 -7.23 -1.79
CA ILE A 88 0.12 -6.94 -1.48
C ILE A 88 -0.20 -5.57 -2.03
N VAL A 89 -1.35 -5.42 -2.71
CA VAL A 89 -1.87 -4.12 -3.15
C VAL A 89 -3.29 -3.96 -2.64
N ILE A 90 -3.57 -2.82 -2.03
CA ILE A 90 -4.88 -2.49 -1.48
C ILE A 90 -5.39 -1.23 -2.18
N LYS A 91 -6.64 -1.29 -2.66
CA LYS A 91 -7.38 -0.13 -3.17
C LYS A 91 -8.17 0.49 -2.04
N HIS A 92 -8.01 1.80 -1.87
CA HIS A 92 -8.72 2.62 -0.88
C HIS A 92 -9.74 3.54 -1.56
N SER A 93 -10.43 4.36 -0.77
CA SER A 93 -11.28 5.44 -1.30
C SER A 93 -10.45 6.51 -2.03
N ASP A 94 -11.16 7.39 -2.75
CA ASP A 94 -10.62 8.61 -3.37
C ASP A 94 -9.45 8.38 -4.34
N GLY A 95 -9.44 7.25 -5.06
CA GLY A 95 -8.42 6.92 -6.05
C GLY A 95 -7.05 6.51 -5.47
N TYR A 96 -6.97 6.28 -4.15
CA TYR A 96 -5.71 5.84 -3.54
C TYR A 96 -5.51 4.34 -3.64
N THR A 97 -4.24 3.94 -3.83
CA THR A 97 -3.78 2.56 -3.68
C THR A 97 -2.50 2.52 -2.86
N THR A 98 -2.35 1.48 -2.05
CA THR A 98 -1.09 1.18 -1.33
C THR A 98 -0.54 -0.14 -1.77
N GLY A 99 0.77 -0.19 -2.00
CA GLY A 99 1.51 -1.38 -2.41
C GLY A 99 2.62 -1.70 -1.41
N PHE A 100 2.75 -2.97 -1.08
CA PHE A 100 3.71 -3.50 -0.12
C PHE A 100 4.54 -4.57 -0.81
N CYS A 101 5.86 -4.45 -0.79
CA CYS A 101 6.77 -5.43 -1.36
C CYS A 101 7.69 -6.06 -0.31
N HIS A 102 8.35 -7.14 -0.73
CA HIS A 102 9.27 -7.92 0.11
C HIS A 102 8.56 -8.58 1.31
N ILE A 103 7.28 -8.98 1.10
CA ILE A 103 6.46 -9.64 2.10
C ILE A 103 6.78 -11.13 2.12
N GLN A 104 7.28 -11.64 3.25
CA GLN A 104 7.60 -13.07 3.37
C GLN A 104 6.37 -13.93 3.68
N LYS A 105 5.36 -13.37 4.37
CA LYS A 105 4.09 -14.06 4.67
C LYS A 105 2.93 -13.12 4.35
N ILE A 106 2.02 -13.57 3.51
CA ILE A 106 0.80 -12.86 3.11
C ILE A 106 -0.36 -13.47 3.88
N ASN A 107 -1.11 -12.64 4.64
CA ASN A 107 -2.21 -13.07 5.49
C ASN A 107 -3.59 -12.72 4.90
N VAL A 108 -3.63 -12.17 3.71
CA VAL A 108 -4.86 -11.70 3.03
C VAL A 108 -4.94 -12.26 1.61
N GLN A 109 -6.13 -12.23 1.03
CA GLN A 109 -6.39 -12.69 -0.35
C GLN A 109 -7.06 -11.60 -1.18
N VAL A 110 -6.95 -11.71 -2.50
CA VAL A 110 -7.61 -10.80 -3.45
C VAL A 110 -9.13 -10.80 -3.22
N GLY A 111 -9.73 -9.60 -3.21
CA GLY A 111 -11.15 -9.39 -2.93
C GLY A 111 -11.48 -9.24 -1.44
N GLN A 112 -10.54 -9.49 -0.53
CA GLN A 112 -10.75 -9.33 0.91
C GLN A 112 -10.84 -7.84 1.28
N GLU A 113 -11.88 -7.47 2.02
CA GLU A 113 -11.97 -6.18 2.71
C GLU A 113 -11.04 -6.18 3.92
N VAL A 114 -10.33 -5.09 4.11
CA VAL A 114 -9.46 -4.85 5.25
C VAL A 114 -9.78 -3.51 5.88
N LYS A 115 -9.59 -3.44 7.19
CA LYS A 115 -9.72 -2.21 7.97
C LYS A 115 -8.36 -1.59 8.23
N LYS A 116 -8.34 -0.30 8.48
CA LYS A 116 -7.17 0.42 8.96
C LYS A 116 -6.58 -0.29 10.19
N GLY A 117 -5.30 -0.65 10.12
CA GLY A 117 -4.60 -1.32 11.20
C GLY A 117 -4.63 -2.86 11.15
N ASP A 118 -5.44 -3.47 10.27
CA ASP A 118 -5.45 -4.93 10.11
C ASP A 118 -4.08 -5.44 9.67
N ILE A 119 -3.63 -6.57 10.25
CA ILE A 119 -2.36 -7.21 9.87
C ILE A 119 -2.56 -7.95 8.55
N ILE A 120 -1.91 -7.47 7.50
CA ILE A 120 -2.02 -8.00 6.15
C ILE A 120 -0.87 -8.94 5.75
N GLY A 121 0.23 -8.93 6.51
CA GLY A 121 1.39 -9.77 6.22
C GLY A 121 2.53 -9.54 7.20
N ILE A 122 3.68 -10.17 6.91
CA ILE A 122 4.94 -10.03 7.66
C ILE A 122 6.04 -9.56 6.70
N THR A 123 6.84 -8.59 7.12
CA THR A 123 8.00 -8.11 6.35
C THR A 123 9.06 -9.19 6.19
N GLY A 124 9.80 -9.12 5.09
CA GLY A 124 10.93 -10.01 4.78
C GLY A 124 12.02 -9.25 4.03
N GLY A 125 12.51 -9.83 2.95
CA GLY A 125 13.51 -9.24 2.05
C GLY A 125 14.95 -9.63 2.39
N GLY A 126 15.18 -10.41 3.46
CA GLY A 126 16.48 -10.96 3.80
C GLY A 126 16.94 -12.05 2.86
N LYS A 127 18.23 -12.41 2.94
CA LYS A 127 18.78 -13.52 2.15
C LYS A 127 18.09 -14.83 2.58
N GLY A 128 17.44 -15.49 1.62
CA GLY A 128 16.71 -16.75 1.86
C GLY A 128 15.26 -16.60 2.27
N ASP A 129 14.79 -15.38 2.55
CA ASP A 129 13.38 -15.18 2.89
C ASP A 129 12.47 -15.48 1.68
N PRO A 130 11.32 -16.13 1.89
CA PRO A 130 10.27 -16.21 0.88
C PRO A 130 9.84 -14.81 0.46
N GLY A 131 9.46 -14.63 -0.80
CA GLY A 131 9.00 -13.34 -1.27
C GLY A 131 10.02 -12.19 -1.24
N LYS A 132 11.32 -12.51 -1.13
CA LYS A 132 12.41 -11.53 -1.10
C LYS A 132 12.43 -10.63 -2.34
N GLY A 133 12.15 -11.18 -3.51
CA GLY A 133 12.32 -10.45 -4.76
C GLY A 133 13.75 -9.95 -4.97
N ARG A 134 13.89 -8.68 -5.38
CA ARG A 134 15.18 -8.03 -5.63
C ARG A 134 15.84 -7.44 -4.37
N SER A 135 15.20 -7.54 -3.22
CA SER A 135 15.75 -6.97 -1.97
C SER A 135 17.13 -7.51 -1.63
N THR A 136 17.99 -6.67 -1.05
CA THR A 136 19.34 -7.03 -0.57
C THR A 136 19.39 -7.19 0.95
N GLY A 137 18.33 -6.80 1.67
CA GLY A 137 18.24 -6.87 3.14
C GLY A 137 16.81 -6.71 3.62
N LYS A 138 16.55 -7.01 4.88
CA LYS A 138 15.20 -6.94 5.47
C LYS A 138 14.69 -5.50 5.51
N HIS A 139 13.57 -5.23 4.84
CA HIS A 139 12.88 -3.96 4.83
C HIS A 139 11.47 -4.10 4.24
N LEU A 140 10.63 -3.14 4.48
CA LEU A 140 9.37 -2.96 3.76
C LEU A 140 9.56 -1.92 2.67
N HIS A 141 9.28 -2.26 1.41
CA HIS A 141 9.12 -1.26 0.35
C HIS A 141 7.64 -0.90 0.26
N LEU A 142 7.31 0.35 0.58
CA LEU A 142 5.96 0.90 0.61
C LEU A 142 5.76 1.89 -0.52
N VAL A 143 4.66 1.74 -1.26
CA VAL A 143 4.22 2.65 -2.32
C VAL A 143 2.84 3.19 -1.99
N ILE A 144 2.62 4.48 -2.19
CA ILE A 144 1.30 5.11 -2.21
C ILE A 144 1.09 5.71 -3.59
N LYS A 145 -0.07 5.44 -4.20
CA LYS A 145 -0.47 6.10 -5.44
C LYS A 145 -1.82 6.76 -5.27
N LYS A 146 -2.04 7.85 -6.02
CA LYS A 146 -3.35 8.48 -6.24
C LYS A 146 -3.57 8.58 -7.74
N ASP A 147 -4.67 8.02 -8.21
CA ASP A 147 -5.03 7.98 -9.63
C ASP A 147 -3.87 7.48 -10.52
N GLY A 148 -3.23 6.36 -10.07
CA GLY A 148 -2.09 5.73 -10.75
C GLY A 148 -0.73 6.44 -10.55
N LYS A 149 -0.68 7.68 -10.07
CA LYS A 149 0.55 8.45 -9.89
C LYS A 149 1.18 8.19 -8.52
N ALA A 150 2.45 7.79 -8.50
CA ALA A 150 3.20 7.58 -7.26
C ALA A 150 3.41 8.89 -6.49
N LEU A 151 3.22 8.81 -5.19
CA LEU A 151 3.38 9.90 -4.22
C LEU A 151 4.44 9.53 -3.19
N ASP A 152 5.10 10.53 -2.58
CA ASP A 152 5.99 10.27 -1.45
C ASP A 152 5.16 9.79 -0.24
N PRO A 153 5.30 8.53 0.20
CA PRO A 153 4.50 7.99 1.29
C PRO A 153 4.64 8.76 2.60
N MET A 154 5.82 9.37 2.84
CA MET A 154 6.09 10.06 4.08
C MET A 154 5.31 11.37 4.25
N ASN A 155 4.69 11.87 3.18
CA ASN A 155 3.82 13.06 3.23
C ASN A 155 2.36 12.73 3.58
N TYR A 156 1.97 11.44 3.54
CA TYR A 156 0.57 10.99 3.70
C TYR A 156 0.35 10.12 4.94
N ILE A 157 1.41 9.65 5.59
CA ILE A 157 1.33 8.80 6.79
C ILE A 157 1.31 9.68 8.03
N ASN A 158 0.32 9.44 8.90
CA ASN A 158 0.30 10.05 10.23
C ASN A 158 1.51 9.56 11.04
N LYS A 159 2.32 10.51 11.49
CA LYS A 159 3.51 10.25 12.31
C LYS A 159 3.25 10.42 13.81
N GLU A 160 2.06 10.92 14.18
CA GLU A 160 1.64 11.03 15.56
C GLU A 160 1.36 9.64 16.14
N GLY A 161 1.94 9.32 17.28
CA GLY A 161 1.79 8.02 17.94
C GLY A 161 2.91 7.00 17.68
N ILE A 162 3.83 7.25 16.74
CA ILE A 162 5.00 6.35 16.53
C ILE A 162 6.02 6.49 17.68
N LEU A 163 5.98 7.59 18.41
CA LEU A 163 6.87 7.86 19.57
C LEU A 163 6.28 7.38 20.91
N SER A 164 4.99 7.04 20.98
CA SER A 164 4.37 6.43 22.14
C SER A 164 4.42 4.91 21.97
N GLY A 165 5.45 4.27 22.53
CA GLY A 165 5.71 2.84 22.44
C GLY A 165 4.57 1.97 22.96
N GLU A 166 3.50 1.82 22.19
CA GLU A 166 2.56 0.72 22.37
C GLU A 166 3.27 -0.54 21.88
N GLU A 167 3.67 -1.37 22.84
CA GLU A 167 4.21 -2.69 22.59
C GLU A 167 3.14 -3.52 21.85
N ILE A 168 3.55 -4.11 20.72
CA ILE A 168 2.73 -5.13 20.05
C ILE A 168 2.52 -6.25 21.07
N PRO A 169 1.27 -6.63 21.40
CA PRO A 169 1.03 -7.68 22.37
C PRO A 169 1.80 -8.94 21.97
N SER A 170 2.57 -9.49 22.89
CA SER A 170 3.36 -10.71 22.69
C SER A 170 2.52 -11.93 22.26
N SER A 171 1.21 -11.87 22.46
CA SER A 171 0.24 -12.87 21.98
C SER A 171 0.21 -13.03 20.44
N PHE A 172 0.65 -12.03 19.68
CA PHE A 172 0.74 -12.14 18.22
C PHE A 172 1.91 -12.99 17.73
N PHE A 173 2.92 -13.18 18.57
CA PHE A 173 4.09 -14.01 18.22
C PHE A 173 3.92 -15.47 18.66
N ASN A 174 2.95 -15.77 19.53
CA ASN A 174 2.70 -17.08 20.12
C ASN A 174 1.44 -17.79 19.61
N SER A 175 0.87 -17.38 18.49
CA SER A 175 -0.09 -18.25 17.81
C SER A 175 0.68 -19.34 17.07
N ASP A 176 1.11 -20.36 17.84
CA ASP A 176 1.36 -21.69 17.31
C ASP A 176 0.07 -22.12 16.60
N ILE A 177 0.04 -21.94 15.29
CA ILE A 177 -0.91 -22.67 14.47
C ILE A 177 -0.38 -24.10 14.52
N GLU A 178 -0.93 -24.89 15.46
CA GLU A 178 -0.82 -26.33 15.39
C GLU A 178 -1.22 -26.72 13.97
N THR A 179 -0.26 -27.20 13.24
CA THR A 179 -0.48 -27.96 12.01
C THR A 179 -1.22 -29.23 12.44
N GLN A 180 -2.54 -29.21 12.40
CA GLN A 180 -3.28 -30.46 12.36
C GLN A 180 -3.09 -31.08 10.97
N ASP A 181 -1.97 -31.77 10.82
CA ASP A 181 -1.79 -32.83 9.85
C ASP A 181 -2.66 -34.00 10.29
N SER A 182 -3.90 -34.06 9.81
CA SER A 182 -4.64 -35.28 9.50
C SER A 182 -6.09 -34.92 9.14
N VAL A 183 -6.34 -34.53 7.91
CA VAL A 183 -7.67 -34.70 7.30
C VAL A 183 -7.49 -35.51 6.02
N ASP A 184 -8.07 -36.68 6.09
CA ASP A 184 -8.22 -37.70 5.08
C ASP A 184 -8.56 -37.11 3.70
N ASN A 185 -7.73 -37.47 2.72
CA ASN A 185 -7.74 -36.93 1.37
C ASN A 185 -8.62 -37.76 0.47
N THR A 186 -9.95 -37.82 0.71
CA THR A 186 -10.90 -38.40 -0.23
C THR A 186 -12.11 -37.48 -0.41
N ASN A 187 -12.23 -36.95 -1.65
CA ASN A 187 -13.35 -36.19 -2.21
C ASN A 187 -13.39 -34.69 -1.99
N LEU A 188 -12.44 -33.99 -2.61
CA LEU A 188 -12.68 -32.59 -3.03
C LEU A 188 -12.43 -32.49 -4.53
N THR A 189 -13.52 -32.37 -5.28
CA THR A 189 -13.49 -31.91 -6.67
C THR A 189 -12.79 -30.53 -6.71
N PRO A 190 -11.95 -30.25 -7.70
CA PRO A 190 -11.30 -28.94 -7.79
C PRO A 190 -12.38 -27.88 -8.05
N VAL A 191 -12.62 -27.04 -7.06
CA VAL A 191 -13.33 -25.78 -7.28
C VAL A 191 -12.39 -24.94 -8.10
N LEU A 192 -12.70 -24.72 -9.37
CA LEU A 192 -12.04 -23.77 -10.23
C LEU A 192 -12.03 -22.42 -9.51
N SER A 193 -10.84 -21.95 -9.13
CA SER A 193 -10.65 -20.61 -8.66
C SER A 193 -11.00 -19.66 -9.80
N ASN A 194 -12.19 -19.09 -9.76
CA ASN A 194 -12.52 -17.95 -10.60
C ASN A 194 -11.70 -16.79 -10.09
N ASP A 195 -10.60 -16.48 -10.78
CA ASP A 195 -9.88 -15.23 -10.62
C ASP A 195 -10.82 -14.09 -11.05
N VAL A 196 -11.58 -13.56 -10.10
CA VAL A 196 -12.38 -12.37 -10.33
C VAL A 196 -11.43 -11.19 -10.30
N VAL A 197 -10.98 -10.79 -11.48
CA VAL A 197 -10.25 -9.53 -11.67
C VAL A 197 -11.30 -8.42 -11.66
N LEU A 198 -11.41 -7.71 -10.55
CA LEU A 198 -12.20 -6.47 -10.48
C LEU A 198 -11.43 -5.38 -11.23
N THR A 199 -11.83 -5.14 -12.47
CA THR A 199 -11.35 -3.99 -13.24
C THR A 199 -12.09 -2.74 -12.82
N THR A 200 -11.37 -1.63 -12.60
CA THR A 200 -11.96 -0.30 -12.47
C THR A 200 -12.56 0.15 -13.82
N PRO A 201 -13.57 1.04 -13.81
CA PRO A 201 -14.26 1.49 -15.05
C PRO A 201 -13.34 2.12 -16.10
N ASP A 202 -12.16 2.54 -15.74
CA ASP A 202 -11.26 3.33 -16.56
C ASP A 202 -10.12 2.53 -17.21
N GLY A 203 -10.23 1.20 -17.21
CA GLY A 203 -9.36 0.26 -17.95
C GLY A 203 -7.88 0.63 -17.97
N GLU A 204 -7.03 -0.26 -17.48
CA GLU A 204 -5.58 -0.27 -17.60
C GLU A 204 -4.81 0.47 -16.48
N GLU A 205 -4.81 -0.08 -15.27
CA GLU A 205 -3.74 0.22 -14.33
C GLU A 205 -2.68 -0.88 -14.35
N GLU A 206 -1.66 -0.69 -15.19
CA GLU A 206 -0.40 -1.40 -15.02
C GLU A 206 0.34 -0.82 -13.83
N PHE A 207 0.58 -1.65 -12.82
CA PHE A 207 1.58 -1.35 -11.81
C PHE A 207 2.97 -1.47 -12.46
N GLU A 208 3.44 -0.42 -13.13
CA GLU A 208 4.82 -0.35 -13.61
C GLU A 208 5.77 -0.15 -12.42
N TYR A 209 6.18 -1.25 -11.84
CA TYR A 209 7.41 -1.27 -11.06
C TYR A 209 8.57 -1.44 -12.04
N GLY A 210 9.15 -0.34 -12.49
CA GLY A 210 10.42 -0.32 -13.21
C GLY A 210 10.61 -1.44 -14.24
N GLY A 211 9.86 -1.45 -15.35
CA GLY A 211 10.16 -2.30 -16.49
C GLY A 211 9.29 -3.55 -16.70
N TRP A 212 8.11 -3.64 -16.13
CA TRP A 212 7.17 -4.73 -16.38
C TRP A 212 6.47 -4.53 -17.75
N LYS A 213 6.64 -5.50 -18.63
CA LYS A 213 5.90 -5.55 -19.91
C LYS A 213 4.47 -6.04 -19.68
N LYS A 214 3.51 -5.45 -20.43
CA LYS A 214 2.10 -5.89 -20.45
C LYS A 214 2.00 -7.40 -20.66
N ASP A 215 1.22 -8.10 -19.83
CA ASP A 215 0.86 -9.49 -20.09
C ASP A 215 -0.23 -9.50 -21.19
N PRO A 216 0.05 -10.01 -22.40
CA PRO A 216 -0.91 -9.99 -23.51
C PRO A 216 -2.21 -10.76 -23.20
N LYS A 217 -2.15 -11.79 -22.36
CA LYS A 217 -3.31 -12.61 -22.00
C LYS A 217 -4.27 -11.89 -21.05
N LEU A 218 -3.75 -11.03 -20.17
CA LEU A 218 -4.57 -10.23 -19.27
C LEU A 218 -5.36 -9.16 -20.07
N SER A 219 -4.72 -8.51 -21.05
CA SER A 219 -5.33 -7.54 -21.95
C SER A 219 -6.47 -8.16 -22.80
N GLU A 220 -6.31 -9.40 -23.25
CA GLU A 220 -7.32 -10.13 -24.03
C GLU A 220 -8.54 -10.52 -23.20
N ASN A 221 -8.33 -10.96 -21.97
CA ASN A 221 -9.41 -11.30 -21.04
C ASN A 221 -10.25 -10.08 -20.64
N ILE A 222 -9.63 -8.93 -20.44
CA ILE A 222 -10.30 -7.66 -20.15
C ILE A 222 -11.20 -7.24 -21.33
N LYS A 223 -10.72 -7.37 -22.59
CA LYS A 223 -11.53 -7.09 -23.78
C LYS A 223 -12.73 -8.02 -23.91
N ARG A 224 -12.59 -9.29 -23.53
CA ARG A 224 -13.66 -10.28 -23.59
C ARG A 224 -14.79 -9.97 -22.60
N ILE A 225 -14.47 -9.50 -21.39
CA ILE A 225 -15.44 -9.12 -20.36
C ILE A 225 -16.18 -7.83 -20.75
N LYS A 226 -15.50 -6.86 -21.34
CA LYS A 226 -16.13 -5.60 -21.84
C LYS A 226 -17.17 -5.83 -22.95
N ASN A 227 -17.06 -6.92 -23.69
CA ASN A 227 -18.03 -7.28 -24.76
C ASN A 227 -19.21 -8.10 -24.25
N LEU A 228 -19.27 -8.45 -22.95
CA LEU A 228 -20.35 -9.22 -22.33
C LEU A 228 -21.24 -8.34 -21.42
N LEU A 229 -20.91 -7.07 -21.26
CA LEU A 229 -21.68 -6.04 -20.55
C LEU A 229 -22.25 -5.00 -21.52
#